data_89812694b69b9f81d41b4925fd02354c
#
_entry.id   89812694b69b9f81d41b4925fd02354c
#
_cell.length_a   1.000
_cell.length_b   1.000
_cell.length_c   1.000
_cell.angle_alpha   90.00
_cell.angle_beta   90.00
_cell.angle_gamma   90.00
#
_symmetry.space_group_name_H-M   'P 1'
#
loop_
_entity.id
_entity.type
_entity.pdbx_description
1 polymer ?
#
loop_
_entity_poly.entity_id
_entity_poly.type
_entity_poly.pdbx_seq_one_letter_code
_entity_poly.pdbx_strand_id
1 'polypeptide(L)'
;NTPLYWTDYGNAQKTGQVIVGTIRKNIKQPESKKFETVQRLPFVTEYVKGYTRYKEEESGPSCSLAEALGKQDLFVNSSLAHLGCSLLWKMFREGVIFFHGFYMNLDTMHVNPITL
;
A
#
# COMPACT_ATOMS: atom_id res chain seq x y z
N ASN A 1 16.83 -15.30 8.00
CA ASN A 1 15.58 -15.21 7.24
C ASN A 1 15.02 -13.79 7.26
N THR A 2 15.49 -12.98 6.34
CA THR A 2 15.00 -11.61 6.18
C THR A 2 13.75 -11.62 5.30
N PRO A 3 12.67 -10.96 5.72
CA PRO A 3 11.50 -10.81 4.86
C PRO A 3 11.87 -10.14 3.53
N LEU A 4 11.20 -10.55 2.45
CA LEU A 4 11.46 -9.99 1.12
C LEU A 4 10.66 -8.70 0.88
N TYR A 5 9.43 -8.67 1.37
CA TYR A 5 8.49 -7.61 1.07
C TYR A 5 7.93 -6.99 2.33
N TRP A 6 7.58 -5.74 2.22
CA TRP A 6 6.80 -4.99 3.21
C TRP A 6 5.59 -4.41 2.51
N THR A 7 4.41 -4.81 2.94
CA THR A 7 3.14 -4.24 2.46
C THR A 7 2.58 -3.33 3.54
N ASP A 8 2.45 -2.06 3.24
CA ASP A 8 1.92 -1.08 4.15
C ASP A 8 0.49 -0.70 3.77
N TYR A 9 -0.40 -0.71 4.74
CA TYR A 9 -1.79 -0.27 4.61
C TYR A 9 -1.96 0.99 5.47
N GLY A 10 -2.22 2.11 4.82
CA GLY A 10 -2.45 3.37 5.51
C GLY A 10 -3.85 3.89 5.23
N ASN A 11 -4.52 4.43 6.24
CA ASN A 11 -5.84 4.99 6.08
C ASN A 11 -5.96 6.37 6.73
N ALA A 12 -6.85 7.18 6.16
CA ALA A 12 -7.36 8.42 6.73
C ALA A 12 -8.89 8.30 6.80
N GLN A 13 -9.60 9.41 6.91
CA GLN A 13 -11.06 9.37 7.07
C GLN A 13 -11.79 8.73 5.88
N LYS A 14 -11.43 9.15 4.66
CA LYS A 14 -12.09 8.70 3.41
C LYS A 14 -11.11 8.21 2.38
N THR A 15 -9.83 8.28 2.68
CA THR A 15 -8.74 7.94 1.77
C THR A 15 -7.86 6.88 2.37
N GLY A 16 -7.08 6.23 1.54
CA GLY A 16 -6.11 5.27 2.00
C GLY A 16 -5.12 4.93 0.91
N GLN A 17 -4.12 4.16 1.30
CA GLN A 17 -3.09 3.69 0.38
C GLN A 17 -2.61 2.31 0.78
N VAL A 18 -2.17 1.57 -0.22
CA VAL A 18 -1.43 0.32 -0.02
C VAL A 18 -0.16 0.43 -0.84
N ILE A 19 0.97 0.15 -0.22
CA ILE A 19 2.27 0.18 -0.89
C ILE A 19 3.02 -1.11 -0.57
N VAL A 20 3.38 -1.85 -1.61
CA VAL A 20 4.23 -3.04 -1.53
C VAL A 20 5.64 -2.64 -1.90
N GLY A 21 6.57 -2.82 -0.97
CA GLY A 21 7.98 -2.53 -1.21
C GLY A 21 8.86 -3.74 -0.96
N THR A 22 10.07 -3.70 -1.49
CA THR A 22 11.08 -4.73 -1.23
C THR A 22 12.01 -4.27 -0.12
N ILE A 23 12.25 -5.13 0.86
CA ILE A 23 13.15 -4.84 1.97
C ILE A 23 14.58 -5.15 1.58
N ARG A 24 14.79 -6.26 0.88
CA ARG A 24 16.13 -6.62 0.40
C ARG A 24 16.59 -5.70 -0.72
N LYS A 25 17.86 -5.34 -0.71
CA LYS A 25 18.45 -4.45 -1.72
C LYS A 25 18.40 -5.02 -3.12
N ASN A 26 18.58 -6.32 -3.26
CA ASN A 26 18.62 -6.97 -4.56
C ASN A 26 17.75 -8.23 -4.52
N ILE A 27 16.60 -8.16 -5.13
CA ILE A 27 15.78 -9.34 -5.40
C ILE A 27 16.05 -9.76 -6.84
N LYS A 28 16.48 -11.01 -7.00
CA LYS A 28 16.70 -11.55 -8.33
C LYS A 28 15.35 -11.69 -9.04
N GLN A 29 15.22 -11.00 -10.14
CA GLN A 29 14.03 -11.08 -10.97
C GLN A 29 14.19 -12.13 -12.06
N PRO A 30 13.11 -12.82 -12.46
CA PRO A 30 13.13 -13.68 -13.62
C PRO A 30 13.49 -12.89 -14.87
N GLU A 31 14.25 -13.49 -15.78
CA GLU A 31 14.49 -12.90 -17.09
C GLU A 31 13.17 -12.82 -17.86
N SER A 32 12.92 -11.69 -18.46
CA SER A 32 11.74 -11.49 -19.28
C SER A 32 12.14 -10.82 -20.60
N LYS A 33 11.67 -11.40 -21.72
CA LYS A 33 11.80 -10.78 -23.04
C LYS A 33 10.67 -9.81 -23.33
N LYS A 34 9.61 -9.86 -22.53
CA LYS A 34 8.40 -9.10 -22.78
C LYS A 34 8.30 -7.85 -21.92
N PHE A 35 8.84 -7.89 -20.70
CA PHE A 35 8.73 -6.79 -19.74
C PHE A 35 10.10 -6.41 -19.20
N GLU A 36 10.29 -5.11 -19.02
CA GLU A 36 11.42 -4.61 -18.25
C GLU A 36 11.14 -4.84 -16.77
N THR A 37 12.03 -5.55 -16.10
CA THR A 37 11.87 -5.86 -14.68
C THR A 37 12.71 -4.93 -13.83
N VAL A 38 12.18 -4.56 -12.65
CA VAL A 38 12.92 -3.78 -11.68
C VAL A 38 13.46 -4.68 -10.58
N GLN A 39 14.63 -4.35 -10.09
CA GLN A 39 15.27 -5.14 -9.03
C GLN A 39 14.70 -4.85 -7.65
N ARG A 40 13.99 -3.75 -7.52
CA ARG A 40 13.56 -3.23 -6.24
C ARG A 40 12.29 -2.40 -6.38
N LEU A 41 11.37 -2.59 -5.44
CA LEU A 41 10.19 -1.74 -5.28
C LEU A 41 10.42 -0.78 -4.10
N PRO A 42 10.24 0.53 -4.27
CA PRO A 42 10.31 1.45 -3.14
C PRO A 42 9.27 1.09 -2.08
N PHE A 43 9.69 0.94 -0.83
CA PHE A 43 8.74 0.70 0.24
C PHE A 43 8.22 2.04 0.81
N VAL A 44 7.21 1.95 1.67
CA VAL A 44 6.41 3.12 2.07
C VAL A 44 7.24 4.30 2.59
N THR A 45 8.25 4.08 3.40
CA THR A 45 9.06 5.18 3.94
C THR A 45 9.97 5.82 2.91
N GLU A 46 10.29 5.10 1.84
CA GLU A 46 11.05 5.63 0.71
C GLU A 46 10.14 6.38 -0.26
N TYR A 47 8.95 5.84 -0.49
CA TYR A 47 8.00 6.40 -1.45
C TYR A 47 7.29 7.65 -0.89
N VAL A 48 6.85 7.59 0.35
CA VAL A 48 6.14 8.69 1.02
C VAL A 48 7.12 9.43 1.94
N LYS A 49 7.62 10.55 1.49
CA LYS A 49 8.51 11.39 2.29
C LYS A 49 7.77 11.92 3.52
N GLY A 50 8.41 11.83 4.68
CA GLY A 50 7.79 12.26 5.93
C GLY A 50 6.73 11.32 6.47
N TYR A 51 6.72 10.08 6.03
CA TYR A 51 5.73 9.07 6.41
C TYR A 51 5.55 8.95 7.93
N THR A 52 6.62 8.86 8.67
CA THR A 52 6.56 8.73 10.13
C THR A 52 5.89 9.95 10.77
N ARG A 53 6.26 11.13 10.31
CA ARG A 53 5.69 12.38 10.78
C ARG A 53 4.20 12.48 10.45
N TYR A 54 3.82 12.10 9.24
CA TYR A 54 2.44 12.07 8.79
C TYR A 54 1.58 11.16 9.68
N LYS A 55 2.05 9.97 9.99
CA LYS A 55 1.34 9.04 10.89
C LYS A 55 1.21 9.59 12.30
N GLU A 56 2.24 10.25 12.82
CA GLU A 56 2.17 10.84 14.15
C GLU A 56 1.12 11.96 14.22
N GLU A 57 1.03 12.79 13.20
CA GLU A 57 0.03 13.85 13.12
C GLU A 57 -1.39 13.31 13.01
N GLU A 58 -1.60 12.24 12.28
CA GLU A 58 -2.92 11.65 12.08
C GLU A 58 -3.33 10.71 13.20
N SER A 59 -2.39 10.06 13.87
CA SER A 59 -2.72 9.05 14.86
C SER A 59 -3.32 9.64 16.15
N GLY A 60 -3.01 10.88 16.51
CA GLY A 60 -3.61 11.55 17.66
C GLY A 60 -3.76 10.68 18.91
N PRO A 61 -4.33 11.18 20.00
CA PRO A 61 -4.66 10.32 21.13
C PRO A 61 -5.71 9.29 20.71
N SER A 62 -5.61 8.09 21.28
CA SER A 62 -6.54 7.01 20.96
C SER A 62 -7.97 7.45 21.24
N CYS A 63 -8.82 7.32 20.23
CA CYS A 63 -10.22 7.67 20.32
C CYS A 63 -11.05 6.47 20.77
N SER A 64 -12.21 6.75 21.37
CA SER A 64 -13.20 5.71 21.56
C SER A 64 -13.65 5.14 20.20
N LEU A 65 -14.22 3.94 20.20
CA LEU A 65 -14.75 3.33 18.98
C LEU A 65 -15.77 4.25 18.29
N ALA A 66 -16.63 4.91 19.07
CA ALA A 66 -17.63 5.82 18.52
C ALA A 66 -16.98 7.02 17.80
N GLU A 67 -15.94 7.60 18.39
CA GLU A 67 -15.20 8.69 17.75
C GLU A 67 -14.48 8.24 16.49
N ALA A 68 -13.86 7.07 16.52
CA ALA A 68 -13.20 6.50 15.35
C ALA A 68 -14.19 6.28 14.21
N LEU A 69 -15.35 5.70 14.49
CA LEU A 69 -16.40 5.48 13.50
C LEU A 69 -16.98 6.79 12.97
N GLY A 70 -17.05 7.83 13.81
CA GLY A 70 -17.49 9.16 13.36
C GLY A 70 -16.49 9.88 12.48
N LYS A 71 -15.20 9.55 12.58
CA LYS A 71 -14.13 10.19 11.81
C LYS A 71 -13.80 9.46 10.52
N GLN A 72 -14.04 8.17 10.44
CA GLN A 72 -13.71 7.36 9.28
C GLN A 72 -14.95 6.93 8.52
N ASP A 73 -14.83 6.85 7.21
CA ASP A 73 -15.81 6.17 6.38
C ASP A 73 -15.86 4.69 6.80
N LEU A 74 -17.05 4.15 6.91
CA LEU A 74 -17.26 2.79 7.41
C LEU A 74 -16.51 1.73 6.60
N PHE A 75 -16.34 1.94 5.32
CA PHE A 75 -15.79 0.94 4.41
C PHE A 75 -14.35 1.19 3.99
N VAL A 76 -13.66 2.22 4.50
CA VAL A 76 -12.27 2.49 4.13
C VAL A 76 -11.37 1.29 4.42
N ASN A 77 -11.41 0.78 5.64
CA ASN A 77 -10.54 -0.31 6.06
C ASN A 77 -10.80 -1.60 5.27
N SER A 78 -12.07 -1.96 5.12
CA SER A 78 -12.43 -3.18 4.38
C SER A 78 -12.09 -3.07 2.89
N SER A 79 -12.30 -1.92 2.30
CA SER A 79 -11.93 -1.70 0.89
C SER A 79 -10.42 -1.78 0.69
N LEU A 80 -9.64 -1.16 1.56
CA LEU A 80 -8.18 -1.27 1.51
C LEU A 80 -7.70 -2.71 1.67
N ALA A 81 -8.27 -3.44 2.60
CA ALA A 81 -7.90 -4.83 2.84
C ALA A 81 -8.19 -5.69 1.60
N HIS A 82 -9.37 -5.57 1.01
CA HIS A 82 -9.74 -6.35 -0.16
C HIS A 82 -8.88 -6.01 -1.39
N LEU A 83 -8.71 -4.73 -1.68
CA LEU A 83 -7.91 -4.30 -2.83
C LEU A 83 -6.43 -4.62 -2.64
N GLY A 84 -5.91 -4.46 -1.43
CA GLY A 84 -4.54 -4.82 -1.10
C GLY A 84 -4.30 -6.32 -1.24
N CYS A 85 -5.22 -7.14 -0.75
CA CYS A 85 -5.15 -8.59 -0.94
C CYS A 85 -5.26 -8.99 -2.41
N SER A 86 -6.04 -8.27 -3.20
CA SER A 86 -6.11 -8.49 -4.64
C SER A 86 -4.76 -8.24 -5.32
N LEU A 87 -4.06 -7.19 -4.91
CA LEU A 87 -2.72 -6.91 -5.43
C LEU A 87 -1.73 -8.02 -5.07
N LEU A 88 -1.71 -8.47 -3.83
CA LEU A 88 -0.87 -9.56 -3.39
C LEU A 88 -1.22 -10.88 -4.07
N TRP A 89 -2.50 -11.14 -4.28
CA TRP A 89 -2.96 -12.31 -5.00
C TRP A 89 -2.42 -12.34 -6.43
N LYS A 90 -2.45 -11.21 -7.13
CA LYS A 90 -1.87 -11.11 -8.48
C LYS A 90 -0.38 -11.38 -8.46
N MET A 91 0.34 -10.83 -7.48
CA MET A 91 1.78 -11.04 -7.35
C MET A 91 2.12 -12.52 -7.17
N PHE A 92 1.38 -13.23 -6.32
CA PHE A 92 1.65 -14.64 -6.05
C PHE A 92 1.13 -15.58 -7.14
N ARG A 93 0.00 -15.27 -7.73
CA ARG A 93 -0.60 -16.13 -8.75
C ARG A 93 0.03 -15.94 -10.13
N GLU A 94 0.25 -14.71 -10.54
CA GLU A 94 0.75 -14.39 -11.87
C GLU A 94 2.26 -14.23 -11.90
N GLY A 95 2.88 -14.04 -10.73
CA GLY A 95 4.32 -13.83 -10.61
C GLY A 95 4.82 -12.49 -11.12
N VAL A 96 3.91 -11.58 -11.47
CA VAL A 96 4.25 -10.25 -11.98
C VAL A 96 3.20 -9.23 -11.57
N ILE A 97 3.63 -8.02 -11.23
CA ILE A 97 2.74 -6.88 -11.03
C ILE A 97 3.29 -5.68 -11.80
N PHE A 98 2.40 -4.84 -12.29
CA PHE A 98 2.74 -3.64 -13.07
C PHE A 98 2.63 -2.36 -12.23
N PHE A 99 2.08 -2.47 -11.05
CA PHE A 99 2.01 -1.41 -10.06
C PHE A 99 2.28 -2.03 -8.70
N HIS A 100 2.92 -1.26 -7.80
CA HIS A 100 3.27 -1.80 -6.49
C HIS A 100 2.43 -1.25 -5.36
N GLY A 101 1.35 -0.57 -5.69
CA GLY A 101 0.43 -0.02 -4.72
C GLY A 101 -0.67 0.77 -5.40
N PHE A 102 -1.46 1.43 -4.57
CA PHE A 102 -2.53 2.30 -5.06
C PHE A 102 -2.90 3.33 -4.00
N TYR A 103 -3.47 4.44 -4.48
CA TYR A 103 -4.19 5.41 -3.64
C TYR A 103 -5.68 5.23 -3.86
N MET A 104 -6.44 5.27 -2.78
CA MET A 104 -7.89 5.14 -2.81
C MET A 104 -8.54 6.37 -2.17
N ASN A 105 -9.58 6.87 -2.81
CA ASN A 105 -10.40 7.96 -2.28
C ASN A 105 -11.87 7.56 -2.44
N LEU A 106 -12.55 7.25 -1.33
CA LEU A 106 -13.96 6.86 -1.36
C LEU A 106 -14.89 8.03 -1.59
N ASP A 107 -14.47 9.24 -1.28
CA ASP A 107 -15.28 10.43 -1.53
C ASP A 107 -15.48 10.65 -3.03
N THR A 108 -14.44 10.43 -3.81
CA THR A 108 -14.48 10.56 -5.28
C THR A 108 -14.63 9.22 -5.99
N MET A 109 -14.58 8.12 -5.26
CA MET A 109 -14.63 6.74 -5.78
C MET A 109 -13.48 6.43 -6.75
N HIS A 110 -12.34 7.04 -6.56
CA HIS A 110 -11.15 6.79 -7.37
C HIS A 110 -10.18 5.84 -6.67
N VAL A 111 -9.65 4.91 -7.45
CA VAL A 111 -8.51 4.07 -7.07
C VAL A 111 -7.45 4.26 -8.14
N ASN A 112 -6.29 4.82 -7.74
CA ASN A 112 -5.22 5.14 -8.67
C ASN A 112 -4.01 4.26 -8.39
N PRO A 113 -3.56 3.45 -9.36
CA PRO A 113 -2.39 2.61 -9.17
C PRO A 113 -1.12 3.46 -9.07
N ILE A 114 -0.15 2.96 -8.30
CA ILE A 114 1.19 3.55 -8.20
C ILE A 114 2.11 2.74 -9.11
N THR A 115 2.50 3.33 -10.22
CA THR A 115 3.41 2.73 -11.19
C THR A 115 4.86 3.08 -10.87
N LEU A 116 5.77 2.31 -11.43
CA LEU A 116 7.21 2.56 -11.30
C LEU A 116 7.72 3.51 -12.37
#